data_15f2bb6be6cdf8c4af27973147dcea05
#
_entry.id   15f2bb6be6cdf8c4af27973147dcea05
#
_cell.length_a   1.000
_cell.length_b   1.000
_cell.length_c   1.000
_cell.angle_alpha   90.00
_cell.angle_beta   90.00
_cell.angle_gamma   90.00
#
_symmetry.space_group_name_H-M   'P 1'
#
loop_
_entity.id
_entity.type
_entity.pdbx_description
1 polymer ?
#
loop_
_entity_poly.entity_id
_entity_poly.type
_entity_poly.pdbx_seq_one_letter_code
_entity_poly.pdbx_strand_id
1 'polypeptide(L)'
;MAFNRRSKNITQGVARSPNRSMYYAMGYEKEDFDKPMVGIANGHSTITPCNSGLQKLADIAIRTIKEAGANPQVFGTPTISDGMSMGTEGMKYSLISREVIADCIETAVNGQWMDGCVVIGGCDKNMPGGMIALARTNVPSIYVYGGTIKPGNWKGKDLTIVSAFEAVGEFSAGRMSQEDFDGIERNACPSSGSCGGMYTANTMSSSFEALGMSLMYSSTMANPDDEKTGSAAQSARVLVEAIKRDLKPRDIITRKSIENAVSLIMATGGSTNAVLHFLAIAHAAEVDWTIDDFERIRLKVPVICDLKPSGKYVATDLHKAGGIPQVLKLLLNAGMLHGDCMTITGRTIAEELADVADVPRADQDVIHTIENALYKQGHLAILKGNLSPEGCVAKITGLKNPVITGPARVFEDEQSAMEAILADQIKAGDVLVMRNLGPKGGPGMPEMLAPTAALIGKGLGESVGLITDGRFSGGTWGMVVGHVSPEAFNGGTIALVQEGDSVTIDARQLLIQLNVAEDEIARRRVLWKAPAPRYTRGVLAKFAALTSSASKGAVTG
;
A
#
# COMPACT_ATOMS: atom_id res chain seq x y z
N MET A 1 -5.01 3.38 38.27
CA MET A 1 -5.15 4.66 37.52
C MET A 1 -6.35 4.55 36.58
N ALA A 2 -7.11 5.62 36.40
CA ALA A 2 -8.26 5.58 35.50
C ALA A 2 -7.79 5.38 34.04
N PHE A 3 -8.41 4.46 33.31
CA PHE A 3 -8.05 4.14 31.92
C PHE A 3 -8.65 5.10 30.90
N ASN A 4 -9.69 5.87 31.28
CA ASN A 4 -10.36 6.88 30.46
C ASN A 4 -9.62 8.22 30.49
N ARG A 5 -8.33 8.20 30.11
CA ARG A 5 -7.43 9.38 30.24
C ARG A 5 -7.91 10.60 29.46
N ARG A 6 -8.50 10.38 28.28
CA ARG A 6 -9.01 11.43 27.39
C ARG A 6 -10.51 11.62 27.56
N SER A 7 -11.30 10.55 27.48
CA SER A 7 -12.76 10.61 27.47
C SER A 7 -13.35 11.14 28.78
N LYS A 8 -12.64 11.08 29.91
CA LYS A 8 -13.05 11.74 31.16
C LYS A 8 -13.36 13.24 30.96
N ASN A 9 -12.70 13.89 29.99
CA ASN A 9 -12.93 15.32 29.69
C ASN A 9 -14.32 15.60 29.11
N ILE A 10 -15.01 14.59 28.60
CA ILE A 10 -16.39 14.70 28.05
C ILE A 10 -17.41 13.89 28.86
N THR A 11 -16.97 13.01 29.76
CA THR A 11 -17.87 12.14 30.56
C THR A 11 -17.97 12.56 32.01
N GLN A 12 -16.96 13.21 32.61
CA GLN A 12 -16.88 13.44 34.05
C GLN A 12 -17.06 14.94 34.42
N GLY A 13 -17.55 15.15 35.66
CA GLY A 13 -17.79 16.48 36.19
C GLY A 13 -19.18 17.02 35.91
N VAL A 14 -19.62 18.04 36.68
CA VAL A 14 -20.97 18.61 36.61
C VAL A 14 -21.23 19.24 35.25
N ALA A 15 -20.25 19.96 34.70
CA ALA A 15 -20.36 20.64 33.40
C ALA A 15 -20.54 19.67 32.22
N ARG A 16 -20.36 18.35 32.42
CA ARG A 16 -20.56 17.30 31.40
C ARG A 16 -21.91 16.59 31.51
N SER A 17 -22.83 17.11 32.31
CA SER A 17 -24.20 16.59 32.38
C SER A 17 -24.90 16.56 31.01
N PRO A 18 -24.82 17.61 30.14
CA PRO A 18 -25.42 17.55 28.81
C PRO A 18 -24.81 16.44 27.92
N ASN A 19 -23.50 16.22 28.00
CA ASN A 19 -22.82 15.15 27.27
C ASN A 19 -23.35 13.77 27.71
N ARG A 20 -23.44 13.53 29.02
CA ARG A 20 -23.98 12.27 29.56
C ARG A 20 -25.44 12.05 29.19
N SER A 21 -26.24 13.11 29.11
CA SER A 21 -27.64 12.99 28.65
C SER A 21 -27.73 12.42 27.22
N MET A 22 -26.80 12.81 26.35
CA MET A 22 -26.72 12.25 24.98
C MET A 22 -26.24 10.79 25.01
N TYR A 23 -25.29 10.44 25.86
CA TYR A 23 -24.84 9.05 26.04
C TYR A 23 -25.95 8.15 26.60
N TYR A 24 -26.74 8.60 27.58
CA TYR A 24 -27.91 7.86 28.06
C TYR A 24 -28.92 7.56 26.96
N ALA A 25 -29.14 8.50 26.03
CA ALA A 25 -30.02 8.28 24.87
C ALA A 25 -29.50 7.19 23.93
N MET A 26 -28.19 6.86 24.00
CA MET A 26 -27.54 5.79 23.24
C MET A 26 -27.42 4.49 24.02
N GLY A 27 -28.02 4.42 25.23
CA GLY A 27 -28.01 3.21 26.06
C GLY A 27 -26.79 3.02 26.94
N TYR A 28 -25.99 4.08 27.18
CA TYR A 28 -24.95 4.05 28.20
C TYR A 28 -25.54 4.21 29.58
N GLU A 29 -24.88 3.62 30.57
CA GLU A 29 -25.24 3.73 31.99
C GLU A 29 -24.18 4.52 32.76
N LYS A 30 -24.46 4.88 33.99
CA LYS A 30 -23.57 5.71 34.83
C LYS A 30 -22.18 5.11 34.99
N GLU A 31 -22.10 3.78 35.10
CA GLU A 31 -20.87 3.00 35.28
C GLU A 31 -19.99 3.02 34.03
N ASP A 32 -20.55 3.34 32.86
CA ASP A 32 -19.81 3.42 31.59
C ASP A 32 -18.96 4.68 31.51
N PHE A 33 -19.28 5.73 32.24
CA PHE A 33 -18.52 6.99 32.20
C PHE A 33 -17.14 6.92 32.84
N ASP A 34 -16.85 5.85 33.58
CA ASP A 34 -15.54 5.58 34.16
C ASP A 34 -14.68 4.64 33.25
N LYS A 35 -15.27 4.09 32.20
CA LYS A 35 -14.60 3.23 31.21
C LYS A 35 -14.02 4.04 30.08
N PRO A 36 -12.92 3.58 29.43
CA PRO A 36 -12.38 4.24 28.24
C PRO A 36 -13.35 4.14 27.05
N MET A 37 -13.43 5.20 26.25
CA MET A 37 -14.13 5.24 24.97
C MET A 37 -13.17 4.81 23.86
N VAL A 38 -13.53 3.78 23.09
CA VAL A 38 -12.68 3.17 22.06
C VAL A 38 -13.34 3.30 20.70
N GLY A 39 -12.70 4.04 19.79
CA GLY A 39 -13.16 4.16 18.41
C GLY A 39 -12.93 2.87 17.62
N ILE A 40 -13.91 2.51 16.81
CA ILE A 40 -13.78 1.46 15.79
C ILE A 40 -14.00 2.12 14.44
N ALA A 41 -12.89 2.45 13.76
CA ALA A 41 -12.91 2.97 12.41
C ALA A 41 -13.17 1.81 11.43
N ASN A 42 -14.42 1.67 11.01
CA ASN A 42 -14.87 0.54 10.21
C ASN A 42 -14.85 0.90 8.72
N GLY A 43 -13.94 0.27 7.97
CA GLY A 43 -13.86 0.39 6.51
C GLY A 43 -14.85 -0.47 5.74
N HIS A 44 -15.87 -1.07 6.39
CA HIS A 44 -16.87 -1.90 5.71
C HIS A 44 -17.54 -1.14 4.57
N SER A 45 -17.71 -1.83 3.45
CA SER A 45 -18.39 -1.31 2.27
C SER A 45 -18.84 -2.46 1.39
N THR A 46 -19.97 -2.30 0.70
CA THR A 46 -20.43 -3.23 -0.33
C THR A 46 -19.91 -2.87 -1.74
N ILE A 47 -19.03 -1.86 -1.83
CA ILE A 47 -18.45 -1.39 -3.10
C ILE A 47 -17.45 -2.40 -3.67
N THR A 48 -16.71 -3.11 -2.81
CA THR A 48 -15.60 -3.99 -3.24
C THR A 48 -15.52 -5.25 -2.38
N PRO A 49 -15.10 -6.38 -2.95
CA PRO A 49 -14.82 -7.61 -2.19
C PRO A 49 -13.84 -7.38 -1.02
N CYS A 50 -12.87 -6.47 -1.20
CA CYS A 50 -11.87 -6.15 -0.18
C CYS A 50 -12.49 -5.73 1.16
N ASN A 51 -13.63 -5.07 1.13
CA ASN A 51 -14.26 -4.48 2.31
C ASN A 51 -15.62 -5.08 2.68
N SER A 52 -16.21 -5.92 1.81
CA SER A 52 -17.56 -6.48 2.03
C SER A 52 -17.65 -7.40 3.25
N GLY A 53 -16.55 -8.02 3.64
CA GLY A 53 -16.49 -8.91 4.81
C GLY A 53 -16.10 -8.23 6.13
N LEU A 54 -15.89 -6.89 6.17
CA LEU A 54 -15.33 -6.23 7.36
C LEU A 54 -16.34 -6.03 8.49
N GLN A 55 -17.64 -5.98 8.21
CA GLN A 55 -18.67 -5.76 9.24
C GLN A 55 -18.60 -6.83 10.34
N LYS A 56 -18.42 -8.10 9.98
CA LYS A 56 -18.29 -9.19 10.96
C LYS A 56 -17.11 -9.00 11.92
N LEU A 57 -16.01 -8.39 11.43
CA LEU A 57 -14.83 -8.10 12.26
C LEU A 57 -15.10 -6.93 13.21
N ALA A 58 -15.84 -5.92 12.75
CA ALA A 58 -16.27 -4.81 13.58
C ALA A 58 -17.24 -5.29 14.70
N ASP A 59 -18.20 -6.16 14.38
CA ASP A 59 -19.15 -6.71 15.37
C ASP A 59 -18.44 -7.52 16.46
N ILE A 60 -17.41 -8.29 16.07
CA ILE A 60 -16.55 -9.02 17.02
C ILE A 60 -15.74 -8.06 17.89
N ALA A 61 -15.14 -7.02 17.28
CA ALA A 61 -14.38 -6.02 18.02
C ALA A 61 -15.27 -5.28 19.04
N ILE A 62 -16.50 -4.89 18.66
CA ILE A 62 -17.50 -4.27 19.55
C ILE A 62 -17.73 -5.14 20.78
N ARG A 63 -18.08 -6.42 20.57
CA ARG A 63 -18.36 -7.35 21.65
C ARG A 63 -17.14 -7.53 22.55
N THR A 64 -15.98 -7.76 21.97
CA THR A 64 -14.76 -8.03 22.72
C THR A 64 -14.28 -6.82 23.53
N ILE A 65 -14.41 -5.60 22.99
CA ILE A 65 -14.07 -4.36 23.72
C ILE A 65 -14.99 -4.20 24.94
N LYS A 66 -16.31 -4.48 24.79
CA LYS A 66 -17.26 -4.46 25.92
C LYS A 66 -16.89 -5.49 27.00
N GLU A 67 -16.60 -6.72 26.59
CA GLU A 67 -16.18 -7.80 27.49
C GLU A 67 -14.87 -7.45 28.22
N ALA A 68 -13.97 -6.72 27.57
CA ALA A 68 -12.71 -6.25 28.17
C ALA A 68 -12.86 -5.01 29.07
N GLY A 69 -14.08 -4.48 29.24
CA GLY A 69 -14.39 -3.38 30.15
C GLY A 69 -14.19 -1.98 29.57
N ALA A 70 -14.33 -1.82 28.26
CA ALA A 70 -14.28 -0.54 27.55
C ALA A 70 -15.55 -0.29 26.73
N ASN A 71 -15.77 0.94 26.29
CA ASN A 71 -16.95 1.37 25.53
C ASN A 71 -16.61 1.51 24.05
N PRO A 72 -17.06 0.62 23.15
CA PRO A 72 -16.84 0.74 21.73
C PRO A 72 -17.75 1.78 21.09
N GLN A 73 -17.19 2.61 20.19
CA GLN A 73 -17.90 3.59 19.39
C GLN A 73 -17.52 3.41 17.92
N VAL A 74 -18.48 2.98 17.09
CA VAL A 74 -18.23 2.67 15.67
C VAL A 74 -18.51 3.88 14.80
N PHE A 75 -17.62 4.12 13.84
CA PHE A 75 -17.83 5.07 12.76
C PHE A 75 -17.26 4.52 11.45
N GLY A 76 -17.84 4.96 10.31
CA GLY A 76 -17.44 4.50 8.98
C GLY A 76 -16.28 5.30 8.40
N THR A 77 -15.47 4.65 7.57
CA THR A 77 -14.47 5.31 6.72
C THR A 77 -14.76 5.00 5.24
N PRO A 78 -14.47 5.95 4.31
CA PRO A 78 -14.70 5.70 2.90
C PRO A 78 -13.76 4.62 2.35
N THR A 79 -14.18 4.01 1.24
CA THR A 79 -13.37 3.04 0.49
C THR A 79 -13.49 3.30 -1.00
N ILE A 80 -12.36 3.33 -1.69
CA ILE A 80 -12.26 3.26 -3.15
C ILE A 80 -11.64 1.92 -3.52
N SER A 81 -12.23 1.23 -4.49
CA SER A 81 -11.68 -0.02 -5.02
C SER A 81 -10.72 0.29 -6.16
N ASP A 82 -9.42 0.09 -5.93
CA ASP A 82 -8.41 0.28 -6.96
C ASP A 82 -8.70 -0.61 -8.19
N GLY A 83 -9.04 -1.89 -7.98
CA GLY A 83 -9.33 -2.81 -9.06
C GLY A 83 -10.54 -2.43 -9.93
N MET A 84 -11.60 -1.87 -9.32
CA MET A 84 -12.80 -1.43 -10.07
C MET A 84 -12.62 -0.06 -10.72
N SER A 85 -11.77 0.79 -10.16
CA SER A 85 -11.51 2.15 -10.68
C SER A 85 -10.43 2.17 -11.75
N MET A 86 -9.65 1.09 -11.89
CA MET A 86 -8.53 0.98 -12.84
C MET A 86 -8.96 1.34 -14.27
N GLY A 87 -8.16 2.17 -14.96
CA GLY A 87 -8.47 2.61 -16.32
C GLY A 87 -9.62 3.62 -16.45
N THR A 88 -10.12 4.17 -15.34
CA THR A 88 -11.20 5.18 -15.34
C THR A 88 -10.79 6.44 -14.57
N GLU A 89 -11.55 7.54 -14.76
CA GLU A 89 -11.38 8.77 -13.97
C GLU A 89 -11.54 8.52 -12.45
N GLY A 90 -12.25 7.47 -12.04
CA GLY A 90 -12.40 7.06 -10.65
C GLY A 90 -11.07 6.74 -9.97
N MET A 91 -10.05 6.31 -10.73
CA MET A 91 -8.75 5.96 -10.18
C MET A 91 -8.01 7.15 -9.54
N LYS A 92 -8.29 8.38 -9.95
CA LYS A 92 -7.77 9.60 -9.34
C LYS A 92 -8.17 9.72 -7.86
N TYR A 93 -9.32 9.16 -7.47
CA TYR A 93 -9.81 9.18 -6.09
C TYR A 93 -9.15 8.13 -5.20
N SER A 94 -8.45 7.15 -5.76
CA SER A 94 -7.79 6.10 -4.98
C SER A 94 -6.77 6.67 -3.98
N LEU A 95 -5.70 7.32 -4.43
CA LEU A 95 -4.70 7.88 -3.51
C LEU A 95 -5.28 8.97 -2.61
N ILE A 96 -6.18 9.78 -3.12
CA ILE A 96 -6.86 10.82 -2.35
C ILE A 96 -7.63 10.23 -1.18
N SER A 97 -8.25 9.05 -1.35
CA SER A 97 -8.95 8.37 -0.27
C SER A 97 -8.04 8.04 0.92
N ARG A 98 -6.73 7.87 0.71
CA ARG A 98 -5.74 7.70 1.78
C ARG A 98 -5.78 8.87 2.77
N GLU A 99 -5.73 10.09 2.25
CA GLU A 99 -5.78 11.31 3.08
C GLU A 99 -7.17 11.51 3.70
N VAL A 100 -8.23 11.30 2.92
CA VAL A 100 -9.61 11.41 3.42
C VAL A 100 -9.89 10.41 4.55
N ILE A 101 -9.38 9.17 4.45
CA ILE A 101 -9.50 8.17 5.51
C ILE A 101 -8.74 8.61 6.75
N ALA A 102 -7.51 9.12 6.58
CA ALA A 102 -6.70 9.62 7.68
C ALA A 102 -7.41 10.78 8.40
N ASP A 103 -7.89 11.76 7.66
CA ASP A 103 -8.61 12.92 8.19
C ASP A 103 -9.94 12.52 8.86
N CYS A 104 -10.67 11.56 8.30
CA CYS A 104 -11.90 11.03 8.88
C CYS A 104 -11.66 10.40 10.26
N ILE A 105 -10.67 9.52 10.36
CA ILE A 105 -10.34 8.84 11.63
C ILE A 105 -9.82 9.85 12.64
N GLU A 106 -8.90 10.73 12.25
CA GLU A 106 -8.35 11.78 13.11
C GLU A 106 -9.45 12.68 13.65
N THR A 107 -10.37 13.13 12.78
CA THR A 107 -11.51 13.98 13.15
C THR A 107 -12.40 13.29 14.18
N ALA A 108 -12.75 12.02 13.95
CA ALA A 108 -13.61 11.28 14.87
C ALA A 108 -12.94 11.02 16.23
N VAL A 109 -11.71 10.50 16.21
CA VAL A 109 -10.98 10.13 17.43
C VAL A 109 -10.67 11.35 18.29
N ASN A 110 -10.20 12.44 17.70
CA ASN A 110 -9.86 13.65 18.42
C ASN A 110 -11.10 14.47 18.80
N GLY A 111 -12.08 14.60 17.90
CA GLY A 111 -13.32 15.34 18.15
C GLY A 111 -14.15 14.73 19.28
N GLN A 112 -14.13 13.40 19.42
CA GLN A 112 -14.85 12.67 20.48
C GLN A 112 -13.96 12.27 21.68
N TRP A 113 -12.74 12.76 21.77
CA TRP A 113 -11.81 12.51 22.87
C TRP A 113 -11.66 11.01 23.21
N MET A 114 -11.60 10.14 22.19
CA MET A 114 -11.46 8.70 22.37
C MET A 114 -10.10 8.35 23.00
N ASP A 115 -10.09 7.31 23.85
CA ASP A 115 -8.90 6.84 24.56
C ASP A 115 -8.06 5.84 23.76
N GLY A 116 -8.64 5.28 22.72
CA GLY A 116 -7.97 4.35 21.80
C GLY A 116 -8.77 4.13 20.54
N CYS A 117 -8.14 3.48 19.53
CA CYS A 117 -8.76 3.22 18.25
C CYS A 117 -8.37 1.87 17.64
N VAL A 118 -9.37 1.11 17.17
CA VAL A 118 -9.19 0.00 16.23
C VAL A 118 -9.47 0.52 14.84
N VAL A 119 -8.55 0.34 13.90
CA VAL A 119 -8.83 0.57 12.47
C VAL A 119 -9.00 -0.78 11.79
N ILE A 120 -10.12 -0.97 11.10
CA ILE A 120 -10.42 -2.18 10.33
C ILE A 120 -10.49 -1.79 8.86
N GLY A 121 -9.57 -2.30 8.05
CA GLY A 121 -9.48 -1.93 6.64
C GLY A 121 -9.07 -3.09 5.75
N GLY A 122 -9.44 -3.03 4.48
CA GLY A 122 -9.21 -4.10 3.51
C GLY A 122 -8.51 -3.61 2.24
N CYS A 123 -9.06 -2.65 1.53
CA CYS A 123 -8.55 -2.19 0.24
C CYS A 123 -7.26 -1.36 0.37
N ASP A 124 -6.55 -1.19 -0.73
CA ASP A 124 -5.19 -0.64 -0.83
C ASP A 124 -4.94 0.63 -0.02
N LYS A 125 -5.86 1.59 -0.07
CA LYS A 125 -5.66 2.91 0.58
C LYS A 125 -6.23 2.97 1.99
N ASN A 126 -7.08 1.99 2.40
CA ASN A 126 -7.46 1.83 3.80
C ASN A 126 -6.24 1.57 4.68
N MET A 127 -5.27 0.78 4.16
CA MET A 127 -4.08 0.39 4.89
C MET A 127 -3.24 1.61 5.31
N PRO A 128 -2.64 2.37 4.37
CA PRO A 128 -1.81 3.52 4.74
C PRO A 128 -2.64 4.66 5.34
N GLY A 129 -3.88 4.91 4.88
CA GLY A 129 -4.73 5.96 5.44
C GLY A 129 -5.03 5.74 6.92
N GLY A 130 -5.37 4.51 7.29
CA GLY A 130 -5.56 4.15 8.70
C GLY A 130 -4.28 4.31 9.51
N MET A 131 -3.12 3.84 9.03
CA MET A 131 -1.86 3.94 9.75
C MET A 131 -1.39 5.41 9.93
N ILE A 132 -1.58 6.26 8.91
CA ILE A 132 -1.34 7.71 9.01
C ILE A 132 -2.20 8.31 10.12
N ALA A 133 -3.49 7.97 10.18
CA ALA A 133 -4.39 8.44 11.23
C ALA A 133 -3.94 8.02 12.62
N LEU A 134 -3.52 6.75 12.79
CA LEU A 134 -3.03 6.25 14.07
C LEU A 134 -1.75 6.99 14.51
N ALA A 135 -0.83 7.25 13.58
CA ALA A 135 0.37 8.03 13.86
C ALA A 135 0.06 9.48 14.23
N ARG A 136 -0.88 10.15 13.53
CA ARG A 136 -1.28 11.54 13.81
C ARG A 136 -2.00 11.68 15.14
N THR A 137 -2.99 10.83 15.42
CA THR A 137 -3.79 10.90 16.66
C THR A 137 -2.99 10.51 17.89
N ASN A 138 -2.03 9.62 17.72
CA ASN A 138 -1.11 9.12 18.75
C ASN A 138 -1.83 8.71 20.05
N VAL A 139 -2.96 8.05 19.94
CA VAL A 139 -3.66 7.36 21.03
C VAL A 139 -3.41 5.87 20.91
N PRO A 140 -3.43 5.09 22.02
CA PRO A 140 -3.30 3.63 21.95
C PRO A 140 -4.17 3.04 20.84
N SER A 141 -3.57 2.34 19.89
CA SER A 141 -4.29 1.93 18.67
C SER A 141 -3.71 0.67 18.06
N ILE A 142 -4.56 -0.08 17.34
CA ILE A 142 -4.17 -1.28 16.61
C ILE A 142 -4.80 -1.29 15.22
N TYR A 143 -4.09 -1.83 14.24
CA TYR A 143 -4.61 -2.04 12.89
C TYR A 143 -5.07 -3.49 12.72
N VAL A 144 -6.30 -3.69 12.25
CA VAL A 144 -6.88 -4.98 11.90
C VAL A 144 -7.08 -5.06 10.40
N TYR A 145 -6.25 -5.82 9.73
CA TYR A 145 -6.44 -6.12 8.32
C TYR A 145 -7.64 -7.03 8.10
N GLY A 146 -8.45 -6.71 7.09
CA GLY A 146 -9.65 -7.48 6.75
C GLY A 146 -9.39 -8.91 6.28
N GLY A 147 -8.19 -9.19 5.84
CA GLY A 147 -7.80 -10.49 5.29
C GLY A 147 -7.78 -10.53 3.77
N THR A 148 -7.01 -11.48 3.22
CA THR A 148 -6.89 -11.70 1.79
C THR A 148 -8.10 -12.46 1.22
N ILE A 149 -8.33 -12.33 -0.08
CA ILE A 149 -9.28 -13.16 -0.83
C ILE A 149 -8.71 -14.58 -1.00
N LYS A 150 -9.55 -15.60 -1.07
CA LYS A 150 -9.12 -16.92 -1.51
C LYS A 150 -8.77 -16.91 -3.00
N PRO A 151 -7.79 -17.70 -3.46
CA PRO A 151 -7.51 -17.80 -4.89
C PRO A 151 -8.74 -18.34 -5.65
N GLY A 152 -8.97 -17.79 -6.84
CA GLY A 152 -9.92 -18.34 -7.78
C GLY A 152 -9.35 -19.57 -8.48
N ASN A 153 -10.17 -20.28 -9.24
CA ASN A 153 -9.70 -21.41 -10.05
C ASN A 153 -10.52 -21.54 -11.34
N TRP A 154 -9.81 -21.76 -12.45
CA TRP A 154 -10.43 -22.11 -13.72
C TRP A 154 -9.62 -23.22 -14.40
N LYS A 155 -10.28 -24.33 -14.72
CA LYS A 155 -9.66 -25.51 -15.38
C LYS A 155 -8.36 -25.96 -14.68
N GLY A 156 -8.35 -25.94 -13.33
CA GLY A 156 -7.21 -26.37 -12.51
C GLY A 156 -6.09 -25.33 -12.35
N LYS A 157 -6.23 -24.11 -12.88
CA LYS A 157 -5.28 -23.01 -12.69
C LYS A 157 -5.79 -22.04 -11.64
N ASP A 158 -4.94 -21.70 -10.68
CA ASP A 158 -5.25 -20.70 -9.67
C ASP A 158 -5.23 -19.29 -10.27
N LEU A 159 -6.26 -18.52 -9.93
CA LEU A 159 -6.52 -17.18 -10.44
C LEU A 159 -6.40 -16.12 -9.34
N THR A 160 -6.05 -14.92 -9.79
CA THR A 160 -6.21 -13.67 -9.02
C THR A 160 -6.91 -12.65 -9.91
N ILE A 161 -7.23 -11.47 -9.36
CA ILE A 161 -7.76 -10.37 -10.17
C ILE A 161 -6.82 -9.98 -11.33
N VAL A 162 -5.50 -10.14 -11.17
CA VAL A 162 -4.53 -9.86 -12.24
C VAL A 162 -4.73 -10.81 -13.43
N SER A 163 -5.13 -12.05 -13.17
CA SER A 163 -5.46 -13.01 -14.23
C SER A 163 -6.60 -12.52 -15.15
N ALA A 164 -7.57 -11.78 -14.61
CA ALA A 164 -8.63 -11.17 -15.42
C ALA A 164 -8.11 -10.00 -16.27
N PHE A 165 -7.17 -9.19 -15.75
CA PHE A 165 -6.53 -8.13 -16.55
C PHE A 165 -5.65 -8.72 -17.68
N GLU A 166 -4.90 -9.78 -17.41
CA GLU A 166 -4.10 -10.49 -18.41
C GLU A 166 -4.99 -11.12 -19.49
N ALA A 167 -6.13 -11.70 -19.10
CA ALA A 167 -7.09 -12.31 -20.01
C ALA A 167 -7.64 -11.30 -21.04
N VAL A 168 -7.83 -10.03 -20.67
CA VAL A 168 -8.24 -8.97 -21.62
C VAL A 168 -7.21 -8.84 -22.76
N GLY A 169 -5.91 -8.81 -22.42
CA GLY A 169 -4.84 -8.72 -23.42
C GLY A 169 -4.78 -9.94 -24.35
N GLU A 170 -4.87 -11.15 -23.77
CA GLU A 170 -4.84 -12.40 -24.55
C GLU A 170 -6.07 -12.58 -25.44
N PHE A 171 -7.25 -12.26 -24.92
CA PHE A 171 -8.50 -12.32 -25.69
C PHE A 171 -8.51 -11.30 -26.84
N SER A 172 -8.08 -10.04 -26.59
CA SER A 172 -7.96 -9.00 -27.62
C SER A 172 -6.95 -9.37 -28.72
N ALA A 173 -5.94 -10.16 -28.38
CA ALA A 173 -4.96 -10.67 -29.34
C ALA A 173 -5.41 -11.96 -30.06
N GLY A 174 -6.62 -12.44 -29.83
CA GLY A 174 -7.18 -13.67 -30.44
C GLY A 174 -6.52 -14.96 -29.95
N ARG A 175 -5.83 -14.95 -28.79
CA ARG A 175 -5.15 -16.12 -28.23
C ARG A 175 -5.93 -16.86 -27.17
N MET A 176 -7.10 -16.35 -26.76
CA MET A 176 -7.97 -16.94 -25.75
C MET A 176 -9.36 -17.18 -26.31
N SER A 177 -9.99 -18.30 -25.95
CA SER A 177 -11.38 -18.58 -26.29
C SER A 177 -12.35 -17.73 -25.48
N GLN A 178 -13.57 -17.50 -25.98
CA GLN A 178 -14.64 -16.83 -25.23
C GLN A 178 -14.96 -17.60 -23.93
N GLU A 179 -15.01 -18.94 -23.99
CA GLU A 179 -15.27 -19.80 -22.83
C GLU A 179 -14.22 -19.57 -21.71
N ASP A 180 -12.93 -19.50 -22.06
CA ASP A 180 -11.87 -19.28 -21.08
C ASP A 180 -11.90 -17.87 -20.52
N PHE A 181 -12.18 -16.85 -21.37
CA PHE A 181 -12.34 -15.47 -20.93
C PHE A 181 -13.47 -15.34 -19.90
N ASP A 182 -14.66 -15.84 -20.22
CA ASP A 182 -15.84 -15.82 -19.32
C ASP A 182 -15.58 -16.63 -18.03
N GLY A 183 -14.87 -17.76 -18.16
CA GLY A 183 -14.50 -18.60 -17.04
C GLY A 183 -13.55 -17.91 -16.06
N ILE A 184 -12.53 -17.22 -16.57
CA ILE A 184 -11.60 -16.42 -15.74
C ILE A 184 -12.34 -15.26 -15.08
N GLU A 185 -13.15 -14.50 -15.83
CA GLU A 185 -13.92 -13.38 -15.30
C GLU A 185 -14.78 -13.79 -14.11
N ARG A 186 -15.51 -14.89 -14.20
CA ARG A 186 -16.43 -15.36 -13.15
C ARG A 186 -15.73 -15.93 -11.93
N ASN A 187 -14.52 -16.47 -12.09
CA ASN A 187 -13.87 -17.25 -11.04
C ASN A 187 -12.62 -16.58 -10.42
N ALA A 188 -12.16 -15.43 -10.95
CA ALA A 188 -10.96 -14.78 -10.45
C ALA A 188 -11.10 -14.24 -9.01
N CYS A 189 -12.31 -13.88 -8.57
CA CYS A 189 -12.59 -13.29 -7.26
C CYS A 189 -13.69 -14.07 -6.53
N PRO A 190 -13.40 -15.24 -5.89
CA PRO A 190 -14.43 -16.16 -5.41
C PRO A 190 -15.00 -15.82 -4.02
N SER A 191 -14.44 -14.86 -3.29
CA SER A 191 -14.86 -14.55 -1.92
C SER A 191 -14.68 -13.07 -1.57
N SER A 192 -15.09 -12.68 -0.37
CA SER A 192 -14.64 -11.41 0.24
C SER A 192 -13.15 -11.50 0.61
N GLY A 193 -12.50 -10.34 0.69
CA GLY A 193 -11.09 -10.20 1.00
C GLY A 193 -10.34 -9.35 -0.03
N SER A 194 -9.16 -8.88 0.35
CA SER A 194 -8.29 -8.09 -0.52
C SER A 194 -7.57 -8.98 -1.53
N CYS A 195 -7.04 -8.40 -2.60
CA CYS A 195 -6.35 -9.12 -3.68
C CYS A 195 -5.35 -10.16 -3.16
N GLY A 196 -5.34 -11.37 -3.75
CA GLY A 196 -4.60 -12.53 -3.22
C GLY A 196 -3.08 -12.48 -3.34
N GLY A 197 -2.52 -11.74 -4.32
CA GLY A 197 -1.06 -11.61 -4.47
C GLY A 197 -0.44 -10.62 -3.49
N MET A 198 0.91 -10.52 -3.48
CA MET A 198 1.65 -9.53 -2.70
C MET A 198 1.57 -8.15 -3.39
N TYR A 199 0.33 -7.72 -3.66
CA TYR A 199 -0.02 -6.40 -4.17
C TYR A 199 -0.09 -5.39 -3.01
N THR A 200 -0.62 -4.19 -3.22
CA THR A 200 -0.51 -3.11 -2.24
C THR A 200 -1.14 -3.45 -0.89
N ALA A 201 -2.36 -4.00 -0.86
CA ALA A 201 -3.05 -4.31 0.41
C ALA A 201 -2.28 -5.34 1.25
N ASN A 202 -1.86 -6.47 0.66
CA ASN A 202 -1.08 -7.50 1.36
C ASN A 202 0.32 -7.01 1.73
N THR A 203 0.97 -6.19 0.89
CA THR A 203 2.26 -5.57 1.22
C THR A 203 2.15 -4.70 2.46
N MET A 204 1.15 -3.82 2.51
CA MET A 204 0.99 -2.91 3.64
C MET A 204 0.57 -3.64 4.92
N SER A 205 -0.39 -4.60 4.84
CA SER A 205 -0.81 -5.37 6.01
C SER A 205 0.34 -6.20 6.60
N SER A 206 1.11 -6.86 5.75
CA SER A 206 2.29 -7.63 6.16
C SER A 206 3.35 -6.74 6.81
N SER A 207 3.59 -5.57 6.24
CA SER A 207 4.53 -4.60 6.81
C SER A 207 4.08 -4.05 8.17
N PHE A 208 2.78 -4.04 8.47
CA PHE A 208 2.27 -3.61 9.78
C PHE A 208 2.53 -4.64 10.90
N GLU A 209 2.67 -5.94 10.58
CA GLU A 209 3.20 -6.93 11.52
C GLU A 209 4.67 -6.61 11.87
N ALA A 210 5.51 -6.36 10.86
CA ALA A 210 6.90 -6.00 11.05
C ALA A 210 7.09 -4.64 11.74
N LEU A 211 6.17 -3.69 11.50
CA LEU A 211 6.13 -2.39 12.16
C LEU A 211 5.73 -2.50 13.64
N GLY A 212 5.06 -3.60 14.03
CA GLY A 212 4.55 -3.83 15.39
C GLY A 212 3.15 -3.27 15.66
N MET A 213 2.42 -2.79 14.65
CA MET A 213 1.10 -2.17 14.79
C MET A 213 -0.08 -3.12 14.50
N SER A 214 0.20 -4.37 14.13
CA SER A 214 -0.76 -5.47 13.94
C SER A 214 -0.24 -6.72 14.63
N LEU A 215 -1.14 -7.66 14.93
CA LEU A 215 -0.76 -8.95 15.50
C LEU A 215 -0.02 -9.81 14.48
N MET A 216 0.94 -10.60 14.95
CA MET A 216 1.61 -11.62 14.17
C MET A 216 0.61 -12.61 13.55
N TYR A 217 0.89 -13.13 12.36
CA TYR A 217 0.05 -14.00 11.52
C TYR A 217 -1.22 -13.35 10.96
N SER A 218 -1.58 -12.12 11.36
CA SER A 218 -2.89 -11.54 11.04
C SER A 218 -3.04 -11.11 9.58
N SER A 219 -1.95 -10.83 8.87
CA SER A 219 -1.97 -10.24 7.52
C SER A 219 -2.17 -11.24 6.39
N THR A 220 -1.91 -12.52 6.62
CA THR A 220 -1.99 -13.56 5.57
C THR A 220 -3.24 -14.45 5.67
N MET A 221 -4.04 -14.28 6.72
CA MET A 221 -5.34 -14.96 6.90
C MET A 221 -6.35 -14.54 5.82
N ALA A 222 -7.13 -15.48 5.32
CA ALA A 222 -8.22 -15.16 4.40
C ALA A 222 -9.42 -14.54 5.15
N ASN A 223 -10.08 -13.57 4.51
CA ASN A 223 -11.23 -12.89 5.13
C ASN A 223 -12.38 -13.83 5.53
N PRO A 224 -12.78 -14.84 4.71
CA PRO A 224 -13.90 -15.71 5.06
C PRO A 224 -13.59 -16.71 6.18
N ASP A 225 -12.33 -16.91 6.56
CA ASP A 225 -11.94 -17.96 7.50
C ASP A 225 -12.17 -17.53 8.96
N ASP A 226 -12.53 -18.49 9.82
CA ASP A 226 -12.86 -18.24 11.23
C ASP A 226 -11.67 -17.73 12.06
N GLU A 227 -10.45 -18.13 11.69
CA GLU A 227 -9.23 -17.64 12.33
C GLU A 227 -9.10 -16.12 12.23
N LYS A 228 -9.58 -15.51 11.14
CA LYS A 228 -9.59 -14.05 10.95
C LYS A 228 -10.48 -13.36 11.98
N THR A 229 -11.59 -13.97 12.29
CA THR A 229 -12.51 -13.51 13.33
C THR A 229 -11.85 -13.60 14.72
N GLY A 230 -11.15 -14.70 15.00
CA GLY A 230 -10.36 -14.88 16.22
C GLY A 230 -9.25 -13.84 16.37
N SER A 231 -8.55 -13.53 15.26
CA SER A 231 -7.52 -12.48 15.22
C SER A 231 -8.09 -11.08 15.52
N ALA A 232 -9.29 -10.75 14.99
CA ALA A 232 -9.95 -9.48 15.27
C ALA A 232 -10.34 -9.36 16.77
N ALA A 233 -10.85 -10.44 17.36
CA ALA A 233 -11.14 -10.48 18.79
C ALA A 233 -9.87 -10.28 19.64
N GLN A 234 -8.78 -10.97 19.29
CA GLN A 234 -7.52 -10.83 20.02
C GLN A 234 -6.94 -9.42 19.86
N SER A 235 -7.04 -8.81 18.67
CA SER A 235 -6.62 -7.43 18.45
C SER A 235 -7.37 -6.45 19.35
N ALA A 236 -8.69 -6.65 19.53
CA ALA A 236 -9.50 -5.83 20.42
C ALA A 236 -9.07 -5.96 21.91
N ARG A 237 -8.73 -7.18 22.37
CA ARG A 237 -8.21 -7.39 23.74
C ARG A 237 -6.86 -6.71 23.94
N VAL A 238 -5.96 -6.89 22.98
CA VAL A 238 -4.62 -6.27 23.00
C VAL A 238 -4.72 -4.75 23.05
N LEU A 239 -5.65 -4.15 22.28
CA LEU A 239 -5.86 -2.70 22.34
C LEU A 239 -6.29 -2.24 23.74
N VAL A 240 -7.20 -2.94 24.41
CA VAL A 240 -7.63 -2.54 25.76
C VAL A 240 -6.45 -2.62 26.74
N GLU A 241 -5.57 -3.61 26.61
CA GLU A 241 -4.34 -3.69 27.40
C GLU A 241 -3.35 -2.56 27.05
N ALA A 242 -3.22 -2.19 25.76
CA ALA A 242 -2.42 -1.06 25.34
C ALA A 242 -2.94 0.28 25.92
N ILE A 243 -4.27 0.47 25.99
CA ILE A 243 -4.89 1.63 26.66
C ILE A 243 -4.52 1.68 28.14
N LYS A 244 -4.54 0.55 28.84
CA LYS A 244 -4.14 0.47 30.26
C LYS A 244 -2.68 0.91 30.46
N ARG A 245 -1.80 0.51 29.54
CA ARG A 245 -0.35 0.83 29.56
C ARG A 245 -0.02 2.21 28.99
N ASP A 246 -0.97 2.87 28.34
CA ASP A 246 -0.77 4.11 27.55
C ASP A 246 0.27 3.95 26.41
N LEU A 247 0.33 2.75 25.83
CA LEU A 247 1.24 2.44 24.71
C LEU A 247 0.69 3.02 23.40
N LYS A 248 1.41 3.94 22.81
CA LYS A 248 0.95 4.77 21.69
C LYS A 248 1.65 4.41 20.38
N PRO A 249 1.05 4.72 19.22
CA PRO A 249 1.67 4.45 17.92
C PRO A 249 3.08 5.02 17.75
N ARG A 250 3.37 6.22 18.24
CA ARG A 250 4.71 6.81 18.10
C ARG A 250 5.77 6.21 19.05
N ASP A 251 5.35 5.41 20.05
CA ASP A 251 6.27 4.59 20.83
C ASP A 251 6.72 3.35 20.06
N ILE A 252 5.93 2.94 19.05
CA ILE A 252 6.14 1.75 18.22
C ILE A 252 6.69 2.14 16.84
N ILE A 253 6.12 3.15 16.19
CA ILE A 253 6.52 3.63 14.85
C ILE A 253 7.78 4.49 15.02
N THR A 254 8.92 3.85 14.93
CA THR A 254 10.25 4.44 15.04
C THR A 254 11.02 4.22 13.75
N ARG A 255 12.18 4.87 13.59
CA ARG A 255 13.07 4.62 12.45
C ARG A 255 13.40 3.13 12.30
N LYS A 256 13.74 2.44 13.41
CA LYS A 256 14.05 1.00 13.41
C LYS A 256 12.87 0.14 12.98
N SER A 257 11.67 0.43 13.47
CA SER A 257 10.49 -0.37 13.10
C SER A 257 10.05 -0.12 11.65
N ILE A 258 10.28 1.09 11.11
CA ILE A 258 10.10 1.36 9.66
C ILE A 258 11.15 0.58 8.85
N GLU A 259 12.40 0.50 9.30
CA GLU A 259 13.43 -0.34 8.67
C GLU A 259 13.00 -1.82 8.65
N ASN A 260 12.42 -2.34 9.74
CA ASN A 260 11.86 -3.70 9.79
C ASN A 260 10.75 -3.89 8.75
N ALA A 261 9.81 -2.96 8.68
CA ALA A 261 8.72 -3.01 7.72
C ALA A 261 9.22 -3.01 6.26
N VAL A 262 10.18 -2.13 5.95
CA VAL A 262 10.76 -2.05 4.60
C VAL A 262 11.62 -3.28 4.30
N SER A 263 12.35 -3.85 5.27
CA SER A 263 13.07 -5.12 5.11
C SER A 263 12.12 -6.25 4.74
N LEU A 264 10.98 -6.35 5.41
CA LEU A 264 9.96 -7.34 5.05
C LEU A 264 9.42 -7.12 3.62
N ILE A 265 9.14 -5.88 3.24
CA ILE A 265 8.67 -5.55 1.88
C ILE A 265 9.69 -6.01 0.83
N MET A 266 10.99 -5.77 1.06
CA MET A 266 12.05 -6.23 0.16
C MET A 266 12.11 -7.75 0.08
N ALA A 267 11.99 -8.45 1.21
CA ALA A 267 12.04 -9.91 1.28
C ALA A 267 10.86 -10.61 0.61
N THR A 268 9.68 -9.99 0.61
CA THR A 268 8.44 -10.57 0.09
C THR A 268 8.10 -10.19 -1.35
N GLY A 269 8.86 -9.30 -1.98
CA GLY A 269 8.57 -8.84 -3.34
C GLY A 269 7.35 -7.90 -3.43
N GLY A 270 7.15 -7.03 -2.43
CA GLY A 270 5.98 -6.17 -2.28
C GLY A 270 5.78 -5.10 -3.36
N SER A 271 4.74 -4.30 -3.21
CA SER A 271 4.31 -3.26 -4.14
C SER A 271 5.21 -2.01 -4.09
N THR A 272 5.44 -1.37 -5.24
CA THR A 272 6.09 -0.05 -5.37
C THR A 272 5.37 1.04 -4.59
N ASN A 273 4.05 0.92 -4.41
CA ASN A 273 3.24 1.85 -3.62
C ASN A 273 3.71 1.96 -2.16
N ALA A 274 4.35 0.93 -1.62
CA ALA A 274 4.89 0.94 -0.27
C ALA A 274 5.91 2.07 -0.05
N VAL A 275 6.69 2.44 -1.07
CA VAL A 275 7.63 3.57 -0.99
C VAL A 275 6.87 4.85 -0.68
N LEU A 276 5.85 5.17 -1.48
CA LEU A 276 5.00 6.35 -1.27
C LEU A 276 4.31 6.32 0.10
N HIS A 277 3.81 5.16 0.51
CA HIS A 277 3.02 5.03 1.73
C HIS A 277 3.88 5.08 2.99
N PHE A 278 5.08 4.49 3.00
CA PHE A 278 5.97 4.59 4.16
C PHE A 278 6.61 5.96 4.33
N LEU A 279 6.84 6.71 3.23
CA LEU A 279 7.19 8.12 3.31
C LEU A 279 6.08 8.93 4.02
N ALA A 280 4.81 8.66 3.69
CA ALA A 280 3.67 9.33 4.31
C ALA A 280 3.45 8.89 5.78
N ILE A 281 3.62 7.61 6.11
CA ILE A 281 3.50 7.10 7.48
C ILE A 281 4.62 7.67 8.35
N ALA A 282 5.86 7.70 7.85
CA ALA A 282 7.00 8.28 8.56
C ALA A 282 6.79 9.78 8.83
N HIS A 283 6.29 10.53 7.83
CA HIS A 283 5.91 11.93 8.01
C HIS A 283 4.86 12.10 9.11
N ALA A 284 3.78 11.31 9.09
CA ALA A 284 2.72 11.35 10.11
C ALA A 284 3.21 10.95 11.52
N ALA A 285 4.22 10.08 11.61
CA ALA A 285 4.83 9.64 12.86
C ALA A 285 5.95 10.57 13.33
N GLU A 286 6.30 11.63 12.57
CA GLU A 286 7.41 12.55 12.85
C GLU A 286 8.78 11.82 12.86
N VAL A 287 8.94 10.79 12.00
CA VAL A 287 10.18 10.05 11.85
C VAL A 287 10.94 10.55 10.62
N ASP A 288 12.22 10.89 10.79
CA ASP A 288 13.10 11.25 9.67
C ASP A 288 13.34 10.02 8.79
N TRP A 289 12.77 10.05 7.60
CA TRP A 289 12.77 8.96 6.62
C TRP A 289 12.72 9.52 5.21
N THR A 290 13.60 9.03 4.34
CA THR A 290 13.73 9.51 2.97
C THR A 290 13.61 8.38 1.96
N ILE A 291 13.44 8.74 0.68
CA ILE A 291 13.41 7.77 -0.39
C ILE A 291 14.72 6.96 -0.49
N ASP A 292 15.86 7.54 -0.12
CA ASP A 292 17.17 6.89 -0.16
C ASP A 292 17.32 5.77 0.88
N ASP A 293 16.53 5.79 1.96
CA ASP A 293 16.54 4.72 2.95
C ASP A 293 16.04 3.38 2.39
N PHE A 294 15.14 3.42 1.40
CA PHE A 294 14.69 2.22 0.70
C PHE A 294 15.84 1.56 -0.06
N GLU A 295 16.65 2.34 -0.76
CA GLU A 295 17.80 1.82 -1.50
C GLU A 295 18.84 1.21 -0.56
N ARG A 296 19.11 1.85 0.58
CA ARG A 296 20.01 1.34 1.61
C ARG A 296 19.60 -0.03 2.14
N ILE A 297 18.29 -0.26 2.32
CA ILE A 297 17.75 -1.55 2.78
C ILE A 297 17.76 -2.55 1.63
N ARG A 298 17.37 -2.14 0.41
CA ARG A 298 17.36 -3.00 -0.78
C ARG A 298 18.68 -3.73 -1.00
N LEU A 299 19.79 -3.03 -0.81
CA LEU A 299 21.13 -3.60 -1.01
C LEU A 299 21.48 -4.71 -0.02
N LYS A 300 20.80 -4.80 1.12
CA LYS A 300 21.08 -5.73 2.22
C LYS A 300 20.11 -6.90 2.30
N VAL A 301 18.87 -6.69 1.88
CA VAL A 301 17.79 -7.65 2.10
C VAL A 301 17.49 -8.40 0.80
N PRO A 302 17.63 -9.72 0.76
CA PRO A 302 17.31 -10.54 -0.41
C PRO A 302 15.80 -10.73 -0.57
N VAL A 303 15.36 -11.11 -1.78
CA VAL A 303 13.99 -11.60 -2.00
C VAL A 303 13.95 -13.09 -1.72
N ILE A 304 13.17 -13.49 -0.71
CA ILE A 304 13.09 -14.88 -0.24
C ILE A 304 11.70 -15.51 -0.37
N CYS A 305 10.70 -14.75 -0.82
CA CYS A 305 9.34 -15.28 -1.02
C CYS A 305 8.97 -15.33 -2.50
N ASP A 306 8.47 -16.49 -2.95
CA ASP A 306 8.03 -16.71 -4.34
C ASP A 306 6.55 -16.34 -4.52
N LEU A 307 6.25 -15.04 -4.42
CA LEU A 307 4.88 -14.50 -4.41
C LEU A 307 4.52 -13.73 -5.68
N LYS A 308 3.26 -13.87 -6.13
CA LYS A 308 2.73 -13.02 -7.21
C LYS A 308 2.81 -11.53 -6.82
N PRO A 309 3.13 -10.61 -7.77
CA PRO A 309 3.09 -10.80 -9.23
C PRO A 309 4.37 -11.40 -9.85
N SER A 310 5.51 -11.36 -9.17
CA SER A 310 6.80 -11.80 -9.74
C SER A 310 7.06 -13.30 -9.56
N GLY A 311 6.31 -13.96 -8.70
CA GLY A 311 6.41 -15.38 -8.39
C GLY A 311 5.10 -16.14 -8.61
N LYS A 312 5.00 -17.32 -8.00
CA LYS A 312 3.91 -18.29 -8.26
C LYS A 312 2.76 -18.20 -7.27
N TYR A 313 3.06 -17.98 -5.99
CA TYR A 313 2.15 -18.20 -4.87
C TYR A 313 1.37 -16.93 -4.47
N VAL A 314 0.30 -17.12 -3.69
CA VAL A 314 -0.53 -16.06 -3.15
C VAL A 314 -0.43 -15.99 -1.62
N ALA A 315 -1.06 -14.99 -1.01
CA ALA A 315 -0.97 -14.74 0.43
C ALA A 315 -1.47 -15.91 1.30
N THR A 316 -2.48 -16.66 0.83
CA THR A 316 -2.95 -17.87 1.54
C THR A 316 -1.94 -19.02 1.51
N ASP A 317 -1.10 -19.10 0.49
CA ASP A 317 -0.01 -20.08 0.44
C ASP A 317 1.11 -19.67 1.39
N LEU A 318 1.44 -18.38 1.43
CA LEU A 318 2.37 -17.82 2.42
C LEU A 318 1.88 -18.10 3.85
N HIS A 319 0.57 -17.96 4.12
CA HIS A 319 -0.01 -18.29 5.42
C HIS A 319 0.27 -19.74 5.82
N LYS A 320 -0.02 -20.68 4.93
CA LYS A 320 0.24 -22.12 5.13
C LYS A 320 1.73 -22.44 5.29
N ALA A 321 2.61 -21.67 4.67
CA ALA A 321 4.05 -21.83 4.75
C ALA A 321 4.68 -21.29 6.06
N GLY A 322 3.89 -20.66 6.93
CA GLY A 322 4.34 -20.09 8.20
C GLY A 322 4.08 -18.58 8.35
N GLY A 323 3.51 -17.96 7.32
CA GLY A 323 3.09 -16.54 7.35
C GLY A 323 4.26 -15.58 7.44
N ILE A 324 3.93 -14.34 7.75
CA ILE A 324 4.91 -13.26 7.92
C ILE A 324 5.89 -13.53 9.07
N PRO A 325 5.48 -14.11 10.22
CA PRO A 325 6.42 -14.41 11.30
C PRO A 325 7.59 -15.31 10.87
N GLN A 326 7.37 -16.29 9.98
CA GLN A 326 8.45 -17.11 9.45
C GLN A 326 9.47 -16.30 8.64
N VAL A 327 8.99 -15.35 7.83
CA VAL A 327 9.86 -14.43 7.06
C VAL A 327 10.64 -13.52 8.02
N LEU A 328 9.96 -12.94 9.01
CA LEU A 328 10.58 -12.07 10.02
C LEU A 328 11.64 -12.84 10.84
N LYS A 329 11.38 -14.11 11.19
CA LYS A 329 12.33 -14.94 11.91
C LYS A 329 13.63 -15.14 11.13
N LEU A 330 13.52 -15.44 9.84
CA LEU A 330 14.69 -15.59 8.95
C LEU A 330 15.50 -14.28 8.86
N LEU A 331 14.82 -13.15 8.68
CA LEU A 331 15.47 -11.85 8.63
C LEU A 331 16.11 -11.45 9.96
N LEU A 332 15.47 -11.78 11.09
CA LEU A 332 16.00 -11.53 12.42
C LEU A 332 17.29 -12.35 12.66
N ASN A 333 17.26 -13.63 12.35
CA ASN A 333 18.42 -14.52 12.51
C ASN A 333 19.60 -14.10 11.61
N ALA A 334 19.30 -13.50 10.46
CA ALA A 334 20.30 -12.95 9.53
C ALA A 334 20.79 -11.54 9.90
N GLY A 335 20.32 -10.95 11.01
CA GLY A 335 20.69 -9.59 11.43
C GLY A 335 20.14 -8.47 10.51
N MET A 336 19.05 -8.76 9.78
CA MET A 336 18.40 -7.83 8.84
C MET A 336 17.15 -7.17 9.44
N LEU A 337 16.87 -7.44 10.73
CA LEU A 337 15.79 -6.83 11.52
C LEU A 337 16.28 -6.35 12.87
N HIS A 338 15.64 -5.32 13.41
CA HIS A 338 15.81 -4.83 14.77
C HIS A 338 14.84 -5.58 15.70
N GLY A 339 15.36 -6.59 16.42
CA GLY A 339 14.56 -7.41 17.32
C GLY A 339 14.08 -6.67 18.58
N ASP A 340 14.71 -5.56 18.93
CA ASP A 340 14.40 -4.72 20.09
C ASP A 340 13.21 -3.76 19.88
N CYS A 341 12.64 -3.72 18.67
CA CYS A 341 11.47 -2.88 18.39
C CYS A 341 10.23 -3.36 19.16
N MET A 342 9.57 -2.42 19.83
CA MET A 342 8.30 -2.67 20.57
C MET A 342 7.16 -2.92 19.60
N THR A 343 6.24 -3.81 20.00
CA THR A 343 4.96 -4.04 19.32
C THR A 343 3.79 -3.59 20.18
N ILE A 344 2.60 -3.50 19.57
CA ILE A 344 1.36 -3.12 20.26
C ILE A 344 0.95 -4.10 21.38
N THR A 345 1.47 -5.31 21.38
CA THR A 345 1.25 -6.27 22.47
C THR A 345 2.04 -5.92 23.74
N GLY A 346 3.00 -4.99 23.64
CA GLY A 346 3.94 -4.65 24.71
C GLY A 346 5.10 -5.65 24.84
N ARG A 347 5.34 -6.43 23.80
CA ARG A 347 6.51 -7.31 23.61
C ARG A 347 7.37 -6.78 22.47
N THR A 348 8.64 -7.10 22.46
CA THR A 348 9.53 -6.80 21.35
C THR A 348 9.32 -7.76 20.17
N ILE A 349 9.77 -7.38 18.97
CA ILE A 349 9.74 -8.27 17.79
C ILE A 349 10.47 -9.61 18.08
N ALA A 350 11.62 -9.58 18.74
CA ALA A 350 12.34 -10.79 19.10
C ALA A 350 11.53 -11.71 20.04
N GLU A 351 10.83 -11.15 21.01
CA GLU A 351 9.94 -11.90 21.92
C GLU A 351 8.71 -12.45 21.21
N GLU A 352 8.15 -11.72 20.24
CA GLU A 352 7.02 -12.20 19.42
C GLU A 352 7.43 -13.39 18.53
N LEU A 353 8.69 -13.43 18.09
CA LEU A 353 9.23 -14.47 17.22
C LEU A 353 9.93 -15.61 17.97
N ALA A 354 9.90 -15.62 19.31
CA ALA A 354 10.64 -16.61 20.12
C ALA A 354 10.26 -18.06 19.78
N ASP A 355 8.97 -18.32 19.59
CA ASP A 355 8.43 -19.65 19.32
C ASP A 355 8.32 -20.00 17.82
N VAL A 356 8.76 -19.10 16.94
CA VAL A 356 8.78 -19.34 15.48
C VAL A 356 10.02 -20.12 15.12
N ALA A 357 9.87 -21.14 14.27
CA ALA A 357 10.98 -22.01 13.84
C ALA A 357 12.08 -21.20 13.11
N ASP A 358 13.34 -21.55 13.37
CA ASP A 358 14.50 -20.88 12.77
C ASP A 358 14.64 -21.12 11.25
N VAL A 359 14.04 -22.20 10.75
CA VAL A 359 14.07 -22.57 9.33
C VAL A 359 12.64 -22.83 8.82
N PRO A 360 12.35 -22.53 7.55
CA PRO A 360 11.07 -22.86 6.94
C PRO A 360 10.87 -24.39 6.90
N ARG A 361 9.62 -24.82 6.88
CA ARG A 361 9.28 -26.24 6.68
C ARG A 361 9.83 -26.73 5.34
N ALA A 362 10.26 -27.97 5.30
CA ALA A 362 10.86 -28.60 4.10
C ALA A 362 9.83 -28.98 3.01
N ASP A 363 8.54 -29.01 3.37
CA ASP A 363 7.43 -29.41 2.48
C ASP A 363 6.78 -28.24 1.73
N GLN A 364 7.48 -27.10 1.64
CA GLN A 364 6.99 -25.90 0.95
C GLN A 364 8.13 -25.21 0.20
N ASP A 365 7.80 -24.43 -0.84
CA ASP A 365 8.70 -23.64 -1.67
C ASP A 365 8.24 -22.17 -1.86
N VAL A 366 7.39 -21.70 -0.94
CA VAL A 366 6.90 -20.32 -0.89
C VAL A 366 7.92 -19.40 -0.23
N ILE A 367 8.52 -19.88 0.90
CA ILE A 367 9.53 -19.15 1.68
C ILE A 367 10.86 -19.89 1.55
N HIS A 368 11.85 -19.24 0.98
CA HIS A 368 13.21 -19.75 0.84
C HIS A 368 14.09 -19.30 2.02
N THR A 369 15.19 -20.01 2.26
CA THR A 369 16.21 -19.53 3.22
C THR A 369 16.99 -18.36 2.63
N ILE A 370 17.72 -17.63 3.47
CA ILE A 370 18.57 -16.51 3.04
C ILE A 370 19.63 -16.97 2.02
N GLU A 371 20.21 -18.15 2.23
CA GLU A 371 21.23 -18.75 1.36
C GLU A 371 20.67 -19.10 -0.01
N ASN A 372 19.41 -19.53 -0.06
CA ASN A 372 18.70 -19.95 -1.27
C ASN A 372 17.74 -18.88 -1.78
N ALA A 373 17.99 -17.61 -1.47
CA ALA A 373 17.16 -16.50 -1.89
C ALA A 373 16.96 -16.45 -3.42
N LEU A 374 15.74 -16.12 -3.85
CA LEU A 374 15.39 -15.96 -5.27
C LEU A 374 16.22 -14.88 -5.95
N TYR A 375 16.45 -13.78 -5.22
CA TYR A 375 17.31 -12.68 -5.64
C TYR A 375 18.13 -12.20 -4.44
N LYS A 376 19.42 -11.93 -4.68
CA LYS A 376 20.36 -11.53 -3.62
C LYS A 376 20.11 -10.14 -3.02
N GLN A 377 19.34 -9.32 -3.67
CA GLN A 377 18.98 -7.97 -3.25
C GLN A 377 17.49 -7.75 -3.42
N GLY A 378 16.93 -6.78 -2.70
CA GLY A 378 15.54 -6.39 -2.78
C GLY A 378 15.14 -5.88 -4.17
N HIS A 379 13.85 -5.94 -4.43
CA HIS A 379 13.27 -5.73 -5.77
C HIS A 379 12.89 -4.29 -6.07
N LEU A 380 12.69 -3.43 -5.03
CA LEU A 380 12.31 -2.03 -5.20
C LEU A 380 13.56 -1.15 -5.23
N ALA A 381 13.92 -0.65 -6.39
CA ALA A 381 15.07 0.21 -6.59
C ALA A 381 14.67 1.68 -6.72
N ILE A 382 15.50 2.56 -6.19
CA ILE A 382 15.39 4.01 -6.35
C ILE A 382 16.36 4.43 -7.44
N LEU A 383 15.82 4.93 -8.56
CA LEU A 383 16.63 5.46 -9.67
C LEU A 383 16.68 6.98 -9.57
N LYS A 384 17.83 7.54 -9.94
CA LYS A 384 18.06 8.99 -10.03
C LYS A 384 18.71 9.37 -11.36
N GLY A 385 18.69 10.63 -11.70
CA GLY A 385 19.27 11.20 -12.91
C GLY A 385 18.62 12.53 -13.24
N ASN A 386 18.93 13.11 -14.39
CA ASN A 386 18.36 14.41 -14.75
C ASN A 386 16.83 14.37 -14.97
N LEU A 387 16.26 13.20 -15.29
CA LEU A 387 14.80 13.02 -15.36
C LEU A 387 14.12 12.95 -13.99
N SER A 388 14.83 12.47 -12.97
CA SER A 388 14.28 12.31 -11.62
C SER A 388 15.32 12.60 -10.54
N PRO A 389 15.71 13.86 -10.37
CA PRO A 389 16.75 14.24 -9.39
C PRO A 389 16.32 13.96 -7.93
N GLU A 390 15.01 13.99 -7.62
CA GLU A 390 14.48 13.64 -6.30
C GLU A 390 14.30 12.13 -6.10
N GLY A 391 14.44 11.33 -7.16
CA GLY A 391 14.25 9.88 -7.16
C GLY A 391 12.90 9.43 -7.71
N CYS A 392 12.91 8.20 -8.23
CA CYS A 392 11.76 7.48 -8.75
C CYS A 392 11.88 6.00 -8.37
N VAL A 393 10.84 5.20 -8.59
CA VAL A 393 10.75 3.82 -8.11
C VAL A 393 10.59 2.86 -9.28
N ALA A 394 11.38 1.78 -9.28
CA ALA A 394 11.26 0.68 -10.24
C ALA A 394 11.28 -0.68 -9.53
N LYS A 395 10.59 -1.67 -10.10
CA LYS A 395 10.79 -3.08 -9.79
C LYS A 395 11.87 -3.62 -10.73
N ILE A 396 12.99 -4.08 -10.19
CA ILE A 396 14.14 -4.46 -11.02
C ILE A 396 14.46 -5.97 -11.01
N THR A 397 13.80 -6.75 -10.15
CA THR A 397 14.03 -8.21 -10.12
C THR A 397 13.35 -8.91 -11.30
N GLY A 398 14.03 -9.91 -11.85
CA GLY A 398 13.52 -10.71 -12.96
C GLY A 398 13.55 -10.01 -14.33
N LEU A 399 14.10 -8.80 -14.44
CA LEU A 399 14.28 -8.11 -15.73
C LEU A 399 15.34 -8.83 -16.56
N LYS A 400 14.99 -9.26 -17.78
CA LYS A 400 15.95 -9.82 -18.74
C LYS A 400 16.82 -8.73 -19.34
N ASN A 401 16.22 -7.58 -19.63
CA ASN A 401 16.89 -6.41 -20.18
C ASN A 401 16.89 -5.29 -19.12
N PRO A 402 17.93 -5.19 -18.28
CA PRO A 402 17.99 -4.20 -17.22
C PRO A 402 18.40 -2.80 -17.70
N VAL A 403 18.68 -2.61 -18.98
CA VAL A 403 19.03 -1.32 -19.61
C VAL A 403 18.22 -1.15 -20.88
N ILE A 404 17.49 -0.06 -20.98
CA ILE A 404 16.79 0.36 -22.22
C ILE A 404 17.21 1.79 -22.53
N THR A 405 17.69 2.00 -23.75
CA THR A 405 17.94 3.33 -24.31
C THR A 405 17.23 3.43 -25.64
N GLY A 406 16.37 4.43 -25.80
CA GLY A 406 15.58 4.57 -27.00
C GLY A 406 14.85 5.89 -27.13
N PRO A 407 14.12 6.06 -28.26
CA PRO A 407 13.33 7.27 -28.48
C PRO A 407 12.14 7.35 -27.55
N ALA A 408 11.91 8.55 -27.03
CA ALA A 408 10.73 8.85 -26.21
C ALA A 408 9.45 8.84 -27.04
N ARG A 409 8.41 8.19 -26.54
CA ARG A 409 7.04 8.27 -27.04
C ARG A 409 6.21 8.94 -25.94
N VAL A 410 5.80 10.19 -26.20
CA VAL A 410 5.27 11.08 -25.15
C VAL A 410 3.74 11.08 -25.13
N PHE A 411 3.15 10.84 -23.94
CA PHE A 411 1.71 10.77 -23.72
C PHE A 411 1.31 11.60 -22.48
N GLU A 412 0.16 12.28 -22.58
CA GLU A 412 -0.37 13.11 -21.49
C GLU A 412 -1.46 12.40 -20.65
N ASP A 413 -1.85 11.19 -21.05
CA ASP A 413 -2.85 10.35 -20.38
C ASP A 413 -2.69 8.87 -20.73
N GLU A 414 -3.35 8.00 -19.94
CA GLU A 414 -3.31 6.55 -20.12
C GLU A 414 -4.01 6.10 -21.40
N GLN A 415 -5.10 6.76 -21.79
CA GLN A 415 -5.92 6.34 -22.93
C GLN A 415 -5.16 6.50 -24.24
N SER A 416 -4.52 7.65 -24.47
CA SER A 416 -3.72 7.90 -25.69
C SER A 416 -2.54 6.94 -25.82
N ALA A 417 -1.91 6.57 -24.69
CA ALA A 417 -0.87 5.53 -24.68
C ALA A 417 -1.44 4.16 -25.04
N MET A 418 -2.59 3.78 -24.50
CA MET A 418 -3.27 2.52 -24.84
C MET A 418 -3.64 2.45 -26.32
N GLU A 419 -4.21 3.51 -26.88
CA GLU A 419 -4.57 3.59 -28.30
C GLU A 419 -3.32 3.37 -29.19
N ALA A 420 -2.21 4.02 -28.86
CA ALA A 420 -0.94 3.86 -29.58
C ALA A 420 -0.37 2.43 -29.50
N ILE A 421 -0.45 1.78 -28.33
CA ILE A 421 -0.01 0.39 -28.12
C ILE A 421 -0.88 -0.57 -28.94
N LEU A 422 -2.20 -0.41 -28.87
CA LEU A 422 -3.13 -1.28 -29.59
C LEU A 422 -3.05 -1.12 -31.11
N ALA A 423 -2.77 0.09 -31.58
CA ALA A 423 -2.58 0.41 -33.00
C ALA A 423 -1.18 0.05 -33.55
N ASP A 424 -0.36 -0.70 -32.81
CA ASP A 424 0.99 -1.13 -33.19
C ASP A 424 1.96 0.05 -33.53
N GLN A 425 1.72 1.21 -32.91
CA GLN A 425 2.57 2.40 -33.10
C GLN A 425 3.82 2.37 -32.21
N ILE A 426 3.83 1.55 -31.15
CA ILE A 426 4.96 1.36 -30.25
C ILE A 426 5.82 0.21 -30.73
N LYS A 427 7.14 0.43 -30.75
CA LYS A 427 8.14 -0.52 -31.25
C LYS A 427 9.10 -0.97 -30.15
N ALA A 428 9.73 -2.12 -30.35
CA ALA A 428 10.81 -2.56 -29.47
C ALA A 428 11.92 -1.51 -29.43
N GLY A 429 12.39 -1.17 -28.25
CA GLY A 429 13.35 -0.12 -27.98
C GLY A 429 12.77 1.26 -27.68
N ASP A 430 11.46 1.48 -27.86
CA ASP A 430 10.83 2.74 -27.46
C ASP A 430 10.81 2.91 -25.94
N VAL A 431 10.80 4.16 -25.48
CA VAL A 431 10.56 4.53 -24.09
C VAL A 431 9.29 5.38 -24.01
N LEU A 432 8.22 4.82 -23.44
CA LEU A 432 6.98 5.57 -23.21
C LEU A 432 7.20 6.55 -22.05
N VAL A 433 6.84 7.80 -22.27
CA VAL A 433 6.90 8.89 -21.28
C VAL A 433 5.48 9.36 -21.01
N MET A 434 4.90 8.90 -19.92
CA MET A 434 3.54 9.25 -19.51
C MET A 434 3.61 10.30 -18.41
N ARG A 435 3.22 11.53 -18.70
CA ARG A 435 3.42 12.67 -17.80
C ARG A 435 2.13 13.40 -17.46
N ASN A 436 2.21 14.36 -16.53
CA ASN A 436 1.05 15.06 -15.94
C ASN A 436 0.05 14.10 -15.26
N LEU A 437 0.57 13.01 -14.69
CA LEU A 437 -0.13 12.00 -13.92
C LEU A 437 0.35 11.96 -12.46
N GLY A 438 1.18 12.90 -12.05
CA GLY A 438 1.74 13.04 -10.70
C GLY A 438 0.72 13.55 -9.67
N PRO A 439 1.19 13.82 -8.42
CA PRO A 439 0.31 14.25 -7.32
C PRO A 439 -0.57 15.44 -7.65
N LYS A 440 -0.03 16.45 -8.35
CA LYS A 440 -0.75 17.69 -8.73
C LYS A 440 -1.31 17.63 -10.15
N GLY A 441 -0.53 17.18 -11.10
CA GLY A 441 -0.89 17.21 -12.53
C GLY A 441 -2.00 16.23 -12.89
N GLY A 442 -1.93 15.02 -12.37
CA GLY A 442 -3.02 14.04 -12.43
C GLY A 442 -3.57 13.80 -11.02
N PRO A 443 -4.35 14.75 -10.43
CA PRO A 443 -4.58 14.71 -9.00
C PRO A 443 -4.89 13.32 -8.48
N GLY A 444 -4.13 12.88 -7.45
CA GLY A 444 -4.24 11.53 -6.91
C GLY A 444 -3.34 10.48 -7.56
N MET A 445 -2.42 10.83 -8.45
CA MET A 445 -1.46 9.89 -9.05
C MET A 445 -2.15 8.58 -9.47
N PRO A 446 -3.03 8.57 -10.49
CA PRO A 446 -3.77 7.36 -10.85
C PRO A 446 -2.83 6.19 -11.11
N GLU A 447 -3.18 5.01 -10.59
CA GLU A 447 -2.44 3.79 -10.90
C GLU A 447 -2.81 3.29 -12.29
N MET A 448 -1.79 2.83 -13.01
CA MET A 448 -1.93 2.26 -14.35
C MET A 448 -1.54 0.78 -14.33
N LEU A 449 -2.32 -0.05 -15.01
CA LEU A 449 -2.02 -1.45 -15.27
C LEU A 449 -2.23 -1.78 -16.74
N ALA A 450 -3.22 -1.18 -17.38
CA ALA A 450 -3.62 -1.50 -18.75
C ALA A 450 -2.48 -1.29 -19.78
N PRO A 451 -1.71 -0.19 -19.80
CA PRO A 451 -0.62 -0.01 -20.75
C PRO A 451 0.46 -1.10 -20.64
N THR A 452 0.84 -1.47 -19.40
CA THR A 452 1.87 -2.49 -19.17
C THR A 452 1.37 -3.88 -19.53
N ALA A 453 0.11 -4.21 -19.21
CA ALA A 453 -0.53 -5.46 -19.63
C ALA A 453 -0.66 -5.55 -21.16
N ALA A 454 -1.00 -4.46 -21.85
CA ALA A 454 -1.08 -4.39 -23.29
C ALA A 454 0.29 -4.58 -23.94
N LEU A 455 1.36 -3.97 -23.42
CA LEU A 455 2.73 -4.19 -23.90
C LEU A 455 3.15 -5.65 -23.77
N ILE A 456 2.85 -6.29 -22.63
CA ILE A 456 3.10 -7.72 -22.44
C ILE A 456 2.30 -8.54 -23.46
N GLY A 457 1.01 -8.22 -23.62
CA GLY A 457 0.13 -8.86 -24.59
C GLY A 457 0.62 -8.74 -26.05
N LYS A 458 1.30 -7.65 -26.40
CA LYS A 458 1.92 -7.45 -27.73
C LYS A 458 3.34 -8.05 -27.84
N GLY A 459 3.86 -8.70 -26.79
CA GLY A 459 5.23 -9.24 -26.78
C GLY A 459 6.33 -8.18 -26.60
N LEU A 460 5.97 -6.97 -26.19
CA LEU A 460 6.88 -5.82 -26.03
C LEU A 460 7.34 -5.59 -24.59
N GLY A 461 6.83 -6.35 -23.62
CA GLY A 461 7.04 -6.11 -22.17
C GLY A 461 8.50 -6.13 -21.71
N GLU A 462 9.41 -6.76 -22.46
CA GLU A 462 10.85 -6.81 -22.16
C GLU A 462 11.70 -5.86 -23.00
N SER A 463 11.12 -5.24 -24.03
CA SER A 463 11.85 -4.44 -25.02
C SER A 463 11.45 -2.97 -25.04
N VAL A 464 10.40 -2.59 -24.30
CA VAL A 464 9.89 -1.23 -24.19
C VAL A 464 10.03 -0.76 -22.75
N GLY A 465 10.63 0.43 -22.55
CA GLY A 465 10.67 1.11 -21.26
C GLY A 465 9.43 1.98 -21.07
N LEU A 466 9.00 2.16 -19.81
CA LEU A 466 7.90 3.06 -19.50
C LEU A 466 8.23 3.88 -18.25
N ILE A 467 8.13 5.21 -18.34
CA ILE A 467 8.35 6.14 -17.23
C ILE A 467 7.12 7.02 -17.02
N THR A 468 6.81 7.33 -15.75
CA THR A 468 5.70 8.23 -15.40
C THR A 468 5.95 8.97 -14.09
N ASP A 469 5.40 10.16 -13.98
CA ASP A 469 5.25 10.88 -12.71
C ASP A 469 4.03 10.39 -11.89
N GLY A 470 3.19 9.52 -12.47
CA GLY A 470 2.12 8.79 -11.82
C GLY A 470 2.61 7.50 -11.13
N ARG A 471 1.70 6.52 -11.01
CA ARG A 471 1.97 5.23 -10.36
C ARG A 471 1.64 4.06 -11.27
N PHE A 472 2.24 2.91 -10.96
CA PHE A 472 1.84 1.63 -11.52
C PHE A 472 1.21 0.75 -10.44
N SER A 473 0.27 -0.10 -10.86
CA SER A 473 -0.32 -1.12 -10.02
C SER A 473 0.74 -2.07 -9.45
N GLY A 474 0.51 -2.59 -8.24
CA GLY A 474 1.34 -3.62 -7.64
C GLY A 474 1.47 -4.91 -8.48
N GLY A 475 0.54 -5.13 -9.41
CA GLY A 475 0.55 -6.24 -10.37
C GLY A 475 1.39 -6.02 -11.63
N THR A 476 1.98 -4.84 -11.81
CA THR A 476 2.77 -4.49 -13.01
C THR A 476 4.11 -5.23 -13.04
N TRP A 477 4.53 -5.63 -14.25
CA TRP A 477 5.82 -6.26 -14.54
C TRP A 477 6.47 -5.62 -15.79
N GLY A 478 7.82 -5.64 -15.87
CA GLY A 478 8.60 -5.06 -16.97
C GLY A 478 9.48 -3.88 -16.54
N MET A 479 10.17 -3.23 -17.49
CA MET A 479 10.97 -2.03 -17.23
C MET A 479 10.08 -0.81 -17.05
N VAL A 480 9.53 -0.67 -15.86
CA VAL A 480 8.53 0.33 -15.51
C VAL A 480 9.01 1.15 -14.33
N VAL A 481 9.06 2.48 -14.52
CA VAL A 481 9.52 3.45 -13.54
C VAL A 481 8.42 4.45 -13.24
N GLY A 482 7.97 4.46 -11.99
CA GLY A 482 6.94 5.38 -11.49
C GLY A 482 7.47 6.39 -10.49
N HIS A 483 6.60 7.30 -10.06
CA HIS A 483 6.89 8.35 -9.06
C HIS A 483 8.02 9.30 -9.47
N VAL A 484 8.22 9.53 -10.78
CA VAL A 484 9.25 10.45 -11.27
C VAL A 484 9.07 11.83 -10.61
N SER A 485 10.10 12.28 -9.93
CA SER A 485 10.05 13.51 -9.12
C SER A 485 11.24 14.42 -9.41
N PRO A 486 11.01 15.74 -9.59
CA PRO A 486 9.70 16.45 -9.57
C PRO A 486 8.80 16.05 -10.75
N GLU A 487 7.46 16.06 -10.51
CA GLU A 487 6.46 15.78 -11.55
C GLU A 487 6.42 16.82 -12.67
N ALA A 488 5.85 16.48 -13.81
CA ALA A 488 5.76 17.37 -14.99
C ALA A 488 4.98 18.65 -14.68
N PHE A 489 3.90 18.58 -13.94
CA PHE A 489 3.08 19.74 -13.57
C PHE A 489 3.85 20.82 -12.80
N ASN A 490 4.88 20.43 -12.07
CA ASN A 490 5.78 21.33 -11.33
C ASN A 490 7.03 21.72 -12.12
N GLY A 491 7.10 21.42 -13.43
CA GLY A 491 8.25 21.73 -14.26
C GLY A 491 9.45 20.79 -14.04
N GLY A 492 9.24 19.59 -13.54
CA GLY A 492 10.26 18.54 -13.54
C GLY A 492 10.76 18.26 -14.95
N THR A 493 11.97 17.71 -15.09
CA THR A 493 12.59 17.47 -16.41
C THR A 493 11.73 16.59 -17.32
N ILE A 494 10.90 15.70 -16.74
CA ILE A 494 9.93 14.89 -17.49
C ILE A 494 8.95 15.76 -18.33
N ALA A 495 8.64 16.99 -17.90
CA ALA A 495 7.82 17.95 -18.67
C ALA A 495 8.49 18.45 -19.93
N LEU A 496 9.83 18.36 -20.00
CA LEU A 496 10.64 18.90 -21.08
C LEU A 496 10.99 17.87 -22.15
N VAL A 497 10.64 16.60 -21.92
CA VAL A 497 10.86 15.52 -22.90
C VAL A 497 10.00 15.77 -24.13
N GLN A 498 10.60 15.66 -25.31
CA GLN A 498 9.91 15.77 -26.58
C GLN A 498 9.87 14.41 -27.28
N GLU A 499 8.91 14.25 -28.19
CA GLU A 499 8.77 13.04 -29.00
C GLU A 499 10.08 12.77 -29.75
N GLY A 500 10.60 11.53 -29.65
CA GLY A 500 11.84 11.12 -30.30
C GLY A 500 13.13 11.42 -29.52
N ASP A 501 13.08 12.16 -28.39
CA ASP A 501 14.27 12.36 -27.54
C ASP A 501 14.84 11.02 -27.08
N SER A 502 16.16 10.89 -27.04
CA SER A 502 16.79 9.69 -26.47
C SER A 502 16.66 9.67 -24.94
N VAL A 503 16.13 8.58 -24.41
CA VAL A 503 15.97 8.35 -22.96
C VAL A 503 16.63 7.04 -22.57
N THR A 504 17.39 7.03 -21.46
CA THR A 504 18.00 5.85 -20.86
C THR A 504 17.34 5.52 -19.51
N ILE A 505 16.95 4.25 -19.34
CA ILE A 505 16.63 3.65 -18.06
C ILE A 505 17.67 2.54 -17.82
N ASP A 506 18.48 2.68 -16.78
CA ASP A 506 19.51 1.71 -16.42
C ASP A 506 19.30 1.23 -14.97
N ALA A 507 18.72 0.05 -14.83
CA ALA A 507 18.48 -0.57 -13.53
C ALA A 507 19.76 -1.09 -12.84
N ARG A 508 20.88 -1.23 -13.58
CA ARG A 508 22.17 -1.63 -12.98
C ARG A 508 22.87 -0.46 -12.32
N GLN A 509 22.83 0.71 -13.00
CA GLN A 509 23.43 1.94 -12.49
C GLN A 509 22.45 2.79 -11.68
N LEU A 510 21.18 2.35 -11.56
CA LEU A 510 20.09 3.07 -10.92
C LEU A 510 19.88 4.47 -11.53
N LEU A 511 19.99 4.55 -12.86
CA LEU A 511 19.99 5.79 -13.62
C LEU A 511 18.72 5.92 -14.47
N ILE A 512 18.16 7.13 -14.47
CA ILE A 512 17.11 7.56 -15.40
C ILE A 512 17.52 8.89 -16.05
N GLN A 513 17.75 8.90 -17.35
CA GLN A 513 18.44 9.99 -18.02
C GLN A 513 17.73 10.41 -19.32
N LEU A 514 17.50 11.71 -19.48
CA LEU A 514 17.23 12.35 -20.76
C LEU A 514 18.56 12.67 -21.42
N ASN A 515 18.85 12.04 -22.58
CA ASN A 515 20.12 12.18 -23.30
C ASN A 515 20.06 13.37 -24.25
N VAL A 516 19.75 14.53 -23.73
CA VAL A 516 19.71 15.82 -24.43
C VAL A 516 20.73 16.74 -23.75
N ALA A 517 21.38 17.58 -24.55
CA ALA A 517 22.39 18.51 -24.05
C ALA A 517 21.79 19.46 -22.98
N GLU A 518 22.58 19.80 -21.97
CA GLU A 518 22.08 20.58 -20.82
C GLU A 518 21.60 21.99 -21.23
N ASP A 519 22.26 22.62 -22.21
CA ASP A 519 21.85 23.92 -22.75
C ASP A 519 20.48 23.85 -23.43
N GLU A 520 20.19 22.75 -24.14
CA GLU A 520 18.88 22.52 -24.76
C GLU A 520 17.81 22.26 -23.70
N ILE A 521 18.12 21.47 -22.67
CA ILE A 521 17.20 21.28 -21.52
C ILE A 521 16.92 22.64 -20.85
N ALA A 522 17.95 23.45 -20.63
CA ALA A 522 17.80 24.79 -20.06
C ALA A 522 16.93 25.69 -20.97
N ARG A 523 17.15 25.66 -22.29
CA ARG A 523 16.30 26.39 -23.25
C ARG A 523 14.84 25.97 -23.18
N ARG A 524 14.57 24.66 -23.16
CA ARG A 524 13.20 24.13 -23.05
C ARG A 524 12.57 24.55 -21.73
N ARG A 525 13.33 24.60 -20.64
CA ARG A 525 12.84 25.01 -19.32
C ARG A 525 12.41 26.48 -19.31
N VAL A 526 13.12 27.35 -20.01
CA VAL A 526 12.71 28.77 -20.13
C VAL A 526 11.40 28.92 -20.91
N LEU A 527 11.16 28.05 -21.88
CA LEU A 527 9.94 28.08 -22.71
C LEU A 527 8.75 27.36 -22.06
N TRP A 528 9.01 26.49 -21.06
CA TRP A 528 7.97 25.73 -20.40
C TRP A 528 7.02 26.64 -19.63
N LYS A 529 5.73 26.33 -19.70
CA LYS A 529 4.68 27.00 -18.94
C LYS A 529 3.89 25.96 -18.16
N ALA A 530 3.62 26.26 -16.91
CA ALA A 530 2.78 25.40 -16.07
C ALA A 530 1.40 25.22 -16.72
N PRO A 531 0.91 23.98 -16.87
CA PRO A 531 -0.42 23.74 -17.39
C PRO A 531 -1.48 24.27 -16.41
N ALA A 532 -2.66 24.57 -16.92
CA ALA A 532 -3.79 24.92 -16.06
C ALA A 532 -4.18 23.70 -15.19
N PRO A 533 -4.61 23.93 -13.93
CA PRO A 533 -5.12 22.87 -13.09
C PRO A 533 -6.30 22.14 -13.74
N ARG A 534 -6.28 20.82 -13.79
CA ARG A 534 -7.37 20.01 -14.35
C ARG A 534 -8.68 20.17 -13.57
N TYR A 535 -8.60 20.44 -12.26
CA TYR A 535 -9.74 20.61 -11.35
C TYR A 535 -9.56 21.88 -10.52
N THR A 536 -10.63 22.68 -10.42
CA THR A 536 -10.63 23.97 -9.71
C THR A 536 -11.43 23.94 -8.41
N ARG A 537 -12.13 22.83 -8.10
CA ARG A 537 -12.96 22.64 -6.90
C ARG A 537 -13.11 21.16 -6.54
N GLY A 538 -13.59 20.89 -5.34
CA GLY A 538 -13.80 19.55 -4.81
C GLY A 538 -12.53 18.94 -4.23
N VAL A 539 -12.57 17.63 -3.92
CA VAL A 539 -11.49 16.93 -3.23
C VAL A 539 -10.23 16.82 -4.10
N LEU A 540 -10.37 16.68 -5.42
CA LEU A 540 -9.26 16.63 -6.36
C LEU A 540 -8.46 17.94 -6.37
N ALA A 541 -9.16 19.10 -6.40
CA ALA A 541 -8.51 20.40 -6.35
C ALA A 541 -7.83 20.65 -4.99
N LYS A 542 -8.47 20.27 -3.87
CA LYS A 542 -7.87 20.36 -2.53
C LYS A 542 -6.57 19.56 -2.45
N PHE A 543 -6.59 18.31 -2.92
CA PHE A 543 -5.41 17.46 -2.93
C PHE A 543 -4.30 18.07 -3.78
N ALA A 544 -4.58 18.48 -5.02
CA ALA A 544 -3.59 19.09 -5.91
C ALA A 544 -2.94 20.36 -5.30
N ALA A 545 -3.74 21.16 -4.56
CA ALA A 545 -3.24 22.39 -3.93
C ALA A 545 -2.30 22.12 -2.75
N LEU A 546 -2.57 21.07 -1.96
CA LEU A 546 -1.89 20.79 -0.70
C LEU A 546 -0.76 19.77 -0.82
N THR A 547 -0.86 18.83 -1.78
CA THR A 547 0.01 17.67 -1.82
C THR A 547 1.48 18.00 -2.04
N SER A 548 2.35 17.30 -1.33
CA SER A 548 3.80 17.32 -1.52
C SER A 548 4.24 16.48 -2.74
N SER A 549 5.53 16.51 -3.08
CA SER A 549 6.13 15.64 -4.10
C SER A 549 5.94 14.16 -3.76
N ALA A 550 5.93 13.29 -4.77
CA ALA A 550 5.92 11.84 -4.57
C ALA A 550 7.16 11.35 -3.81
N SER A 551 8.31 11.98 -3.98
CA SER A 551 9.54 11.72 -3.22
C SER A 551 9.41 12.00 -1.72
N LYS A 552 8.35 12.71 -1.31
CA LYS A 552 7.98 13.03 0.07
C LYS A 552 6.67 12.36 0.52
N GLY A 553 6.18 11.37 -0.23
CA GLY A 553 4.99 10.60 0.10
C GLY A 553 3.66 11.16 -0.41
N ALA A 554 3.65 12.26 -1.19
CA ALA A 554 2.44 12.93 -1.69
C ALA A 554 1.40 13.16 -0.56
N VAL A 555 1.84 13.77 0.54
CA VAL A 555 1.02 14.05 1.73
C VAL A 555 0.39 15.44 1.64
N THR A 556 -0.76 15.63 2.32
CA THR A 556 -1.50 16.89 2.32
C THR A 556 -1.45 17.64 3.66
N GLY A 557 -0.82 17.06 4.68
CA GLY A 557 -0.72 17.67 6.01
C GLY A 557 0.47 17.15 6.81
#